data_f1bf4cb128117c8060f6457189959f52
#
_entry.id   f1bf4cb128117c8060f6457189959f52
#
_cell.length_a   1.000
_cell.length_b   1.000
_cell.length_c   1.000
_cell.angle_alpha   90.00
_cell.angle_beta   90.00
_cell.angle_gamma   90.00
#
_symmetry.space_group_name_H-M   'P 1'
#
loop_
_entity.id
_entity.type
_entity.pdbx_description
1 polymer ?
#
loop_
_entity_poly.entity_id
_entity_poly.type
_entity_poly.pdbx_seq_one_letter_code
_entity_poly.pdbx_strand_id
1 'polypeptide(L)'
;MANKTTASDDLGIHASKEEGDAFDLQPHLVGMLLTEPFFADLIRTITKIRDEKIPTAGVCVKDSDLYLYWNPRFLAALSSSEVFGLLKHECYHLFFDHCTTRRMEPHNIHNIATDLAINSVIPEDELPKCGLMPGRPFDLSKITDPAAMLRAKMLSDKIAGFPKGQAADWYFSALMEDDELSKMLGDGEGDMEGIPGMDSHEGWGDMDDEEREIVKGKVREILRKAVKRADSSNGWGTIPAEMRANLRKMVDDSVDWKRVLQN
;
A
#
# COMPACT_ATOMS: atom_id res chain seq x y z
N MET A 1 26.05 13.43 -20.71
CA MET A 1 25.54 13.05 -19.39
C MET A 1 24.59 11.89 -19.63
N ALA A 2 25.00 10.67 -19.28
CA ALA A 2 24.14 9.50 -19.45
C ALA A 2 22.97 9.63 -18.48
N ASN A 3 21.73 9.57 -19.00
CA ASN A 3 20.52 9.40 -18.21
C ASN A 3 20.72 8.12 -17.38
N LYS A 4 20.78 8.22 -16.05
CA LYS A 4 20.64 7.05 -15.19
C LYS A 4 19.17 6.61 -15.34
N THR A 5 18.95 5.57 -16.11
CA THR A 5 17.70 4.80 -16.12
C THR A 5 17.47 4.34 -14.68
N THR A 6 16.33 4.63 -14.10
CA THR A 6 16.00 4.13 -12.75
C THR A 6 15.76 2.62 -12.84
N ALA A 7 16.10 1.86 -11.81
CA ALA A 7 15.94 0.40 -11.80
C ALA A 7 14.50 -0.06 -12.12
N SER A 8 13.51 0.77 -11.83
CA SER A 8 12.09 0.53 -12.16
C SER A 8 11.78 0.55 -13.67
N ASP A 9 12.58 1.24 -14.50
CA ASP A 9 12.41 1.21 -15.96
C ASP A 9 12.78 -0.16 -16.54
N ASP A 10 13.68 -0.91 -15.90
CA ASP A 10 14.14 -2.23 -16.34
C ASP A 10 13.09 -3.34 -16.12
N LEU A 11 12.11 -3.13 -15.23
CA LEU A 11 11.04 -4.11 -14.94
C LEU A 11 9.90 -4.07 -15.97
N GLY A 12 9.88 -3.09 -16.87
CA GLY A 12 8.88 -2.95 -17.95
C GLY A 12 7.43 -2.85 -17.43
N ILE A 13 7.25 -2.29 -16.23
CA ILE A 13 5.94 -2.03 -15.61
C ILE A 13 5.45 -0.61 -15.87
N HIS A 14 6.28 0.22 -16.48
CA HIS A 14 5.97 1.63 -16.79
C HIS A 14 5.56 1.80 -18.26
N ALA A 15 4.58 2.64 -18.48
CA ALA A 15 4.25 3.15 -19.82
C ALA A 15 5.35 4.09 -20.37
N SER A 16 5.25 4.47 -21.63
CA SER A 16 6.14 5.45 -22.23
C SER A 16 6.05 6.79 -21.50
N LYS A 17 7.05 7.65 -21.74
CA LYS A 17 7.03 9.00 -21.15
C LYS A 17 5.84 9.82 -21.65
N GLU A 18 5.51 9.70 -22.94
CA GLU A 18 4.39 10.40 -23.57
C GLU A 18 3.05 9.98 -22.97
N GLU A 19 2.85 8.68 -22.71
CA GLU A 19 1.66 8.17 -22.04
C GLU A 19 1.58 8.63 -20.57
N GLY A 20 2.69 8.63 -19.86
CA GLY A 20 2.78 9.16 -18.51
C GLY A 20 2.49 10.66 -18.44
N ASP A 21 3.03 11.45 -19.39
CA ASP A 21 2.77 12.90 -19.47
C ASP A 21 1.30 13.21 -19.78
N ALA A 22 0.63 12.35 -20.53
CA ALA A 22 -0.78 12.46 -20.89
C ALA A 22 -1.73 11.93 -19.80
N PHE A 23 -1.24 11.15 -18.85
CA PHE A 23 -2.08 10.54 -17.81
C PHE A 23 -2.67 11.59 -16.87
N ASP A 24 -3.99 11.55 -16.68
CA ASP A 24 -4.73 12.37 -15.73
C ASP A 24 -5.40 11.47 -14.67
N LEU A 25 -5.08 11.71 -13.42
CA LEU A 25 -5.67 11.00 -12.28
C LEU A 25 -7.12 11.42 -12.00
N GLN A 26 -7.54 12.61 -12.42
CA GLN A 26 -8.86 13.17 -12.06
C GLN A 26 -10.05 12.33 -12.55
N PRO A 27 -10.10 11.80 -13.78
CA PRO A 27 -11.18 10.92 -14.23
C PRO A 27 -11.34 9.67 -13.35
N HIS A 28 -10.23 9.10 -12.86
CA HIS A 28 -10.23 7.94 -11.96
C HIS A 28 -10.81 8.29 -10.58
N LEU A 29 -10.44 9.45 -10.03
CA LEU A 29 -11.00 9.94 -8.76
C LEU A 29 -12.52 10.20 -8.87
N VAL A 30 -12.97 10.75 -10.00
CA VAL A 30 -14.40 10.93 -10.29
C VAL A 30 -15.11 9.58 -10.41
N GLY A 31 -14.50 8.61 -11.10
CA GLY A 31 -15.03 7.24 -11.19
C GLY A 31 -15.19 6.59 -9.82
N MET A 32 -14.20 6.72 -8.94
CA MET A 32 -14.28 6.22 -7.56
C MET A 32 -15.40 6.85 -6.74
N LEU A 33 -15.74 8.13 -6.95
CA LEU A 33 -16.89 8.74 -6.28
C LEU A 33 -18.22 8.05 -6.58
N LEU A 34 -18.33 7.41 -7.74
CA LEU A 34 -19.56 6.72 -8.17
C LEU A 34 -19.61 5.26 -7.70
N THR A 35 -18.47 4.58 -7.66
CA THR A 35 -18.40 3.13 -7.37
C THR A 35 -17.87 2.81 -5.98
N GLU A 36 -16.95 3.62 -5.46
CA GLU A 36 -16.21 3.43 -4.23
C GLU A 36 -16.21 4.71 -3.35
N PRO A 37 -17.39 5.23 -2.96
CA PRO A 37 -17.51 6.56 -2.33
C PRO A 37 -16.70 6.70 -1.03
N PHE A 38 -16.60 5.62 -0.23
CA PHE A 38 -15.80 5.63 1.00
C PHE A 38 -14.32 5.91 0.72
N PHE A 39 -13.72 5.18 -0.21
CA PHE A 39 -12.31 5.37 -0.58
C PHE A 39 -12.08 6.73 -1.26
N ALA A 40 -13.02 7.15 -2.11
CA ALA A 40 -12.95 8.48 -2.73
C ALA A 40 -12.97 9.61 -1.67
N ASP A 41 -13.74 9.46 -0.59
CA ASP A 41 -13.76 10.42 0.51
C ASP A 41 -12.42 10.49 1.26
N LEU A 42 -11.70 9.37 1.39
CA LEU A 42 -10.35 9.34 1.96
C LEU A 42 -9.35 10.03 1.02
N ILE A 43 -9.26 9.55 -0.23
CA ILE A 43 -8.29 10.05 -1.22
C ILE A 43 -8.43 11.56 -1.46
N ARG A 44 -9.65 12.10 -1.49
CA ARG A 44 -9.83 13.54 -1.74
C ARG A 44 -9.25 14.43 -0.65
N THR A 45 -9.08 13.92 0.58
CA THR A 45 -8.51 14.65 1.72
C THR A 45 -7.00 14.63 1.77
N ILE A 46 -6.37 13.74 1.00
CA ILE A 46 -4.92 13.56 0.92
C ILE A 46 -4.37 14.45 -0.21
N THR A 47 -3.22 15.08 0.00
CA THR A 47 -2.53 15.85 -1.04
C THR A 47 -1.87 14.91 -2.03
N LYS A 48 -2.20 15.00 -3.34
CA LYS A 48 -1.64 14.15 -4.40
C LYS A 48 -0.45 14.85 -5.04
N ILE A 49 0.68 14.17 -5.06
CA ILE A 49 1.93 14.66 -5.67
C ILE A 49 2.32 13.70 -6.80
N ARG A 50 2.38 14.25 -8.02
CA ARG A 50 2.96 13.55 -9.16
C ARG A 50 4.49 13.51 -8.98
N ASP A 51 5.08 12.31 -8.99
CA ASP A 51 6.52 12.12 -8.87
C ASP A 51 6.97 10.94 -9.72
N GLU A 52 7.82 11.21 -10.73
CA GLU A 52 8.38 10.18 -11.62
C GLU A 52 9.57 9.43 -10.99
N LYS A 53 10.02 9.85 -9.80
CA LYS A 53 11.17 9.23 -9.13
C LYS A 53 10.79 7.98 -8.34
N ILE A 54 9.55 7.90 -7.88
CA ILE A 54 9.05 6.71 -7.18
C ILE A 54 8.66 5.63 -8.20
N PRO A 55 8.75 4.33 -7.85
CA PRO A 55 8.42 3.26 -8.80
C PRO A 55 6.92 3.17 -9.11
N THR A 56 6.05 3.35 -8.12
CA THR A 56 4.61 3.06 -8.19
C THR A 56 3.76 4.22 -7.65
N ALA A 57 3.13 4.03 -6.52
CA ALA A 57 2.49 5.05 -5.70
C ALA A 57 2.76 4.73 -4.23
N GLY A 58 2.49 5.68 -3.33
CA GLY A 58 2.62 5.43 -1.91
C GLY A 58 2.07 6.59 -1.08
N VAL A 59 1.36 6.26 0.00
CA VAL A 59 0.99 7.26 1.00
C VAL A 59 2.14 7.48 1.96
N CYS A 60 2.38 8.71 2.33
CA CYS A 60 3.34 9.05 3.37
C CYS A 60 2.84 10.20 4.25
N VAL A 61 3.51 10.37 5.38
CA VAL A 61 3.33 11.51 6.29
C VAL A 61 4.52 12.43 6.15
N LYS A 62 4.26 13.71 6.00
CA LYS A 62 5.28 14.75 5.98
C LYS A 62 4.71 16.02 6.59
N ASP A 63 5.48 16.66 7.49
CA ASP A 63 5.06 17.88 8.19
C ASP A 63 3.66 17.74 8.83
N SER A 64 3.39 16.59 9.44
CA SER A 64 2.10 16.19 10.04
C SER A 64 0.92 16.16 9.06
N ASP A 65 1.14 16.15 7.75
CA ASP A 65 0.11 16.03 6.72
C ASP A 65 0.25 14.76 5.90
N LEU A 66 -0.85 14.35 5.24
CA LEU A 66 -0.93 13.14 4.45
C LEU A 66 -0.73 13.46 2.96
N TYR A 67 0.16 12.72 2.34
CA TYR A 67 0.47 12.82 0.92
C TYR A 67 0.33 11.47 0.23
N LEU A 68 -0.20 11.49 -0.99
CA LEU A 68 -0.16 10.39 -1.93
C LEU A 68 0.79 10.78 -3.07
N TYR A 69 1.97 10.18 -3.09
CA TYR A 69 2.87 10.27 -4.24
C TYR A 69 2.46 9.23 -5.27
N TRP A 70 2.59 9.55 -6.55
CA TRP A 70 2.22 8.63 -7.62
C TRP A 70 3.06 8.86 -8.88
N ASN A 71 3.51 7.76 -9.49
CA ASN A 71 4.24 7.80 -10.74
C ASN A 71 3.27 7.76 -11.91
N PRO A 72 3.25 8.79 -12.78
CA PRO A 72 2.31 8.86 -13.90
C PRO A 72 2.54 7.75 -14.94
N ARG A 73 3.79 7.32 -15.16
CA ARG A 73 4.12 6.25 -16.10
C ARG A 73 3.65 4.88 -15.59
N PHE A 74 3.71 4.67 -14.28
CA PHE A 74 3.16 3.46 -13.67
C PHE A 74 1.63 3.43 -13.80
N LEU A 75 0.96 4.51 -13.39
CA LEU A 75 -0.50 4.57 -13.47
C LEU A 75 -1.03 4.51 -14.90
N ALA A 76 -0.31 5.10 -15.87
CA ALA A 76 -0.67 5.03 -17.28
C ALA A 76 -0.60 3.60 -17.86
N ALA A 77 0.21 2.72 -17.27
CA ALA A 77 0.31 1.32 -17.67
C ALA A 77 -0.82 0.44 -17.10
N LEU A 78 -1.62 0.96 -16.15
CA LEU A 78 -2.69 0.25 -15.47
C LEU A 78 -4.04 0.47 -16.17
N SER A 79 -4.91 -0.53 -16.09
CA SER A 79 -6.34 -0.35 -16.38
C SER A 79 -6.99 0.53 -15.32
N SER A 80 -8.16 1.11 -15.62
CA SER A 80 -8.91 1.91 -14.64
C SER A 80 -9.27 1.13 -13.38
N SER A 81 -9.54 -0.17 -13.49
CA SER A 81 -9.80 -1.06 -12.35
C SER A 81 -8.57 -1.20 -11.46
N GLU A 82 -7.39 -1.43 -12.07
CA GLU A 82 -6.12 -1.52 -11.33
C GLU A 82 -5.73 -0.20 -10.68
N VAL A 83 -6.02 0.96 -11.31
CA VAL A 83 -5.84 2.27 -10.66
C VAL A 83 -6.73 2.39 -9.42
N PHE A 84 -7.98 1.92 -9.49
CA PHE A 84 -8.88 1.92 -8.30
C PHE A 84 -8.33 1.01 -7.21
N GLY A 85 -7.90 -0.20 -7.56
CA GLY A 85 -7.30 -1.13 -6.61
C GLY A 85 -6.05 -0.57 -5.94
N LEU A 86 -5.16 0.10 -6.70
CA LEU A 86 -3.99 0.77 -6.15
C LEU A 86 -4.38 1.89 -5.18
N LEU A 87 -5.33 2.75 -5.53
CA LEU A 87 -5.79 3.81 -4.65
C LEU A 87 -6.48 3.27 -3.38
N LYS A 88 -7.21 2.15 -3.48
CA LYS A 88 -7.74 1.45 -2.31
C LYS A 88 -6.63 0.91 -1.42
N HIS A 89 -5.60 0.31 -2.02
CA HIS A 89 -4.41 -0.19 -1.32
C HIS A 89 -3.79 0.90 -0.44
N GLU A 90 -3.55 2.07 -1.00
CA GLU A 90 -3.03 3.22 -0.26
C GLU A 90 -3.95 3.68 0.89
N CYS A 91 -5.26 3.65 0.68
CA CYS A 91 -6.23 3.93 1.74
C CYS A 91 -6.18 2.90 2.87
N TYR A 92 -5.94 1.63 2.55
CA TYR A 92 -5.83 0.58 3.56
C TYR A 92 -4.60 0.76 4.45
N HIS A 93 -3.47 1.26 3.93
CA HIS A 93 -2.32 1.62 4.76
C HIS A 93 -2.67 2.68 5.82
N LEU A 94 -3.45 3.69 5.46
CA LEU A 94 -3.94 4.68 6.42
C LEU A 94 -4.92 4.06 7.43
N PHE A 95 -5.81 3.23 6.93
CA PHE A 95 -6.84 2.58 7.72
C PHE A 95 -6.28 1.60 8.76
N PHE A 96 -5.27 0.81 8.40
CA PHE A 96 -4.60 -0.11 9.31
C PHE A 96 -3.50 0.54 10.15
N ASP A 97 -3.34 1.87 10.04
CA ASP A 97 -2.36 2.65 10.80
C ASP A 97 -0.90 2.23 10.53
N HIS A 98 -0.63 1.70 9.33
CA HIS A 98 0.71 1.25 8.96
C HIS A 98 1.71 2.41 8.92
N CYS A 99 1.23 3.63 8.56
CA CYS A 99 2.08 4.81 8.43
C CYS A 99 2.56 5.36 9.78
N THR A 100 1.86 5.09 10.89
CA THR A 100 2.08 5.78 12.17
C THR A 100 2.36 4.90 13.38
N THR A 101 1.74 3.73 13.55
CA THR A 101 1.77 3.02 14.84
C THR A 101 2.30 1.61 14.83
N ARG A 102 2.23 0.91 13.70
CA ARG A 102 2.52 -0.53 13.64
C ARG A 102 3.78 -0.86 12.88
N ARG A 103 4.85 -0.10 13.12
CA ARG A 103 6.14 -0.43 12.52
C ARG A 103 6.79 -1.60 13.25
N MET A 104 7.09 -2.68 12.52
CA MET A 104 7.91 -3.79 12.98
C MET A 104 9.25 -3.80 12.23
N GLU A 105 10.29 -4.27 12.88
CA GLU A 105 11.61 -4.45 12.27
C GLU A 105 11.87 -5.93 11.98
N PRO A 106 12.46 -6.28 10.85
CA PRO A 106 12.98 -5.42 9.77
C PRO A 106 11.88 -4.74 8.94
N HIS A 107 12.11 -3.47 8.57
CA HIS A 107 11.12 -2.65 7.89
C HIS A 107 10.65 -3.23 6.54
N ASN A 108 11.58 -3.75 5.73
CA ASN A 108 11.24 -4.36 4.43
C ASN A 108 10.29 -5.56 4.60
N ILE A 109 10.52 -6.40 5.60
CA ILE A 109 9.63 -7.55 5.88
C ILE A 109 8.26 -7.08 6.36
N HIS A 110 8.22 -6.01 7.16
CA HIS A 110 6.96 -5.40 7.58
C HIS A 110 6.16 -4.87 6.38
N ASN A 111 6.80 -4.17 5.44
CA ASN A 111 6.16 -3.67 4.22
C ASN A 111 5.56 -4.81 3.40
N ILE A 112 6.33 -5.86 3.13
CA ILE A 112 5.84 -7.05 2.43
C ILE A 112 4.61 -7.65 3.15
N ALA A 113 4.68 -7.78 4.46
CA ALA A 113 3.61 -8.38 5.27
C ALA A 113 2.32 -7.53 5.24
N THR A 114 2.45 -6.20 5.30
CA THR A 114 1.30 -5.28 5.21
C THR A 114 0.65 -5.31 3.84
N ASP A 115 1.46 -5.35 2.77
CA ASP A 115 0.97 -5.44 1.39
C ASP A 115 0.25 -6.75 1.13
N LEU A 116 0.79 -7.87 1.61
CA LEU A 116 0.12 -9.18 1.51
C LEU A 116 -1.24 -9.18 2.21
N ALA A 117 -1.33 -8.57 3.40
CA ALA A 117 -2.58 -8.46 4.13
C ALA A 117 -3.61 -7.59 3.38
N ILE A 118 -3.20 -6.43 2.89
CA ILE A 118 -4.04 -5.51 2.13
C ILE A 118 -4.50 -6.15 0.82
N ASN A 119 -3.57 -6.71 0.04
CA ASN A 119 -3.88 -7.30 -1.26
C ASN A 119 -4.80 -8.52 -1.14
N SER A 120 -4.85 -9.16 0.03
CA SER A 120 -5.81 -10.24 0.31
C SER A 120 -7.27 -9.80 0.37
N VAL A 121 -7.54 -8.51 0.59
CA VAL A 121 -8.91 -7.97 0.75
C VAL A 121 -9.39 -7.14 -0.44
N ILE A 122 -8.49 -6.80 -1.36
CA ILE A 122 -8.82 -6.13 -2.61
C ILE A 122 -9.21 -7.19 -3.65
N PRO A 123 -10.26 -6.96 -4.48
CA PRO A 123 -10.60 -7.86 -5.58
C PRO A 123 -9.39 -8.10 -6.51
N GLU A 124 -9.15 -9.35 -6.89
CA GLU A 124 -7.95 -9.70 -7.70
C GLU A 124 -7.90 -9.01 -9.07
N ASP A 125 -9.05 -8.73 -9.66
CA ASP A 125 -9.18 -8.02 -10.93
C ASP A 125 -8.94 -6.52 -10.83
N GLU A 126 -8.84 -6.01 -9.61
CA GLU A 126 -8.44 -4.62 -9.33
C GLU A 126 -6.96 -4.49 -8.96
N LEU A 127 -6.26 -5.58 -8.71
CA LEU A 127 -4.84 -5.52 -8.34
C LEU A 127 -3.94 -5.51 -9.57
N PRO A 128 -2.92 -4.62 -9.62
CA PRO A 128 -1.87 -4.70 -10.61
C PRO A 128 -1.22 -6.08 -10.62
N LYS A 129 -0.91 -6.60 -11.82
CA LYS A 129 -0.33 -7.95 -11.96
C LYS A 129 1.03 -8.11 -11.27
N CYS A 130 1.76 -7.02 -11.10
CA CYS A 130 3.02 -6.98 -10.37
C CYS A 130 2.85 -6.98 -8.85
N GLY A 131 1.64 -6.73 -8.31
CA GLY A 131 1.38 -6.67 -6.87
C GLY A 131 1.62 -8.01 -6.17
N LEU A 132 2.17 -7.95 -4.96
CA LEU A 132 2.38 -9.13 -4.11
C LEU A 132 1.03 -9.71 -3.67
N MET A 133 0.82 -11.01 -3.89
CA MET A 133 -0.44 -11.68 -3.53
C MET A 133 -0.16 -13.02 -2.85
N PRO A 134 -0.71 -13.28 -1.65
CA PRO A 134 -0.59 -14.58 -1.02
C PRO A 134 -1.23 -15.67 -1.90
N GLY A 135 -0.59 -16.83 -1.95
CA GLY A 135 -1.05 -17.98 -2.76
C GLY A 135 -0.74 -17.86 -4.26
N ARG A 136 0.00 -16.84 -4.69
CA ARG A 136 0.38 -16.64 -6.09
C ARG A 136 1.85 -16.28 -6.22
N PRO A 137 2.64 -16.99 -7.04
CA PRO A 137 3.97 -16.54 -7.40
C PRO A 137 3.86 -15.28 -8.28
N PHE A 138 4.83 -14.37 -8.18
CA PHE A 138 4.91 -13.23 -9.08
C PHE A 138 5.84 -13.48 -10.27
N ASP A 139 5.68 -12.68 -11.31
CA ASP A 139 6.43 -12.82 -12.56
C ASP A 139 7.89 -12.37 -12.38
N LEU A 140 8.82 -13.29 -12.59
CA LEU A 140 10.25 -13.07 -12.48
C LEU A 140 10.92 -12.79 -13.83
N SER A 141 10.18 -12.89 -14.95
CA SER A 141 10.74 -12.91 -16.31
C SER A 141 11.48 -11.62 -16.70
N LYS A 142 11.21 -10.53 -16.01
CA LYS A 142 11.78 -9.22 -16.31
C LYS A 142 12.93 -8.82 -15.39
N ILE A 143 13.23 -9.61 -14.38
CA ILE A 143 14.36 -9.33 -13.47
C ILE A 143 15.64 -9.83 -14.14
N THR A 144 16.55 -8.91 -14.40
CA THR A 144 17.82 -9.19 -15.10
C THR A 144 19.01 -9.31 -14.18
N ASP A 145 18.98 -8.65 -13.02
CA ASP A 145 20.03 -8.77 -12.01
C ASP A 145 19.97 -10.13 -11.30
N PRO A 146 21.07 -10.92 -11.27
CA PRO A 146 21.06 -12.25 -10.65
C PRO A 146 20.79 -12.24 -9.14
N ALA A 147 21.24 -11.21 -8.42
CA ALA A 147 21.02 -11.11 -6.98
C ALA A 147 19.56 -10.74 -6.68
N ALA A 148 18.98 -9.78 -7.40
CA ALA A 148 17.57 -9.45 -7.32
C ALA A 148 16.68 -10.65 -7.73
N MET A 149 17.07 -11.40 -8.78
CA MET A 149 16.37 -12.62 -9.20
C MET A 149 16.32 -13.67 -8.09
N LEU A 150 17.43 -13.89 -7.39
CA LEU A 150 17.46 -14.86 -6.29
C LEU A 150 16.52 -14.44 -5.15
N ARG A 151 16.60 -13.17 -4.73
CA ARG A 151 15.72 -12.62 -3.69
C ARG A 151 14.25 -12.71 -4.06
N ALA A 152 13.93 -12.25 -5.27
CA ALA A 152 12.57 -12.27 -5.79
C ALA A 152 12.02 -13.68 -5.91
N LYS A 153 12.85 -14.65 -6.33
CA LYS A 153 12.46 -16.06 -6.42
C LYS A 153 12.16 -16.66 -5.06
N MET A 154 13.02 -16.47 -4.07
CA MET A 154 12.81 -16.99 -2.73
C MET A 154 11.54 -16.40 -2.10
N LEU A 155 11.35 -15.09 -2.23
CA LEU A 155 10.13 -14.43 -1.77
C LEU A 155 8.89 -14.97 -2.51
N SER A 156 8.94 -15.06 -3.83
CA SER A 156 7.85 -15.58 -4.65
C SER A 156 7.45 -17.02 -4.26
N ASP A 157 8.43 -17.90 -4.10
CA ASP A 157 8.20 -19.30 -3.71
C ASP A 157 7.56 -19.36 -2.29
N LYS A 158 8.01 -18.50 -1.37
CA LYS A 158 7.46 -18.43 0.00
C LYS A 158 6.02 -17.94 0.01
N ILE A 159 5.71 -16.81 -0.62
CA ILE A 159 4.36 -16.23 -0.60
C ILE A 159 3.35 -17.06 -1.41
N ALA A 160 3.80 -17.81 -2.42
CA ALA A 160 2.94 -18.74 -3.16
C ALA A 160 2.33 -19.82 -2.27
N GLY A 161 2.99 -20.15 -1.14
CA GLY A 161 2.45 -21.06 -0.13
C GLY A 161 1.57 -20.42 0.94
N PHE A 162 1.41 -19.11 0.96
CA PHE A 162 0.68 -18.41 1.99
C PHE A 162 -0.84 -18.45 1.77
N PRO A 163 -1.64 -18.67 2.81
CA PRO A 163 -3.09 -18.50 2.74
C PRO A 163 -3.46 -17.02 2.60
N LYS A 164 -4.55 -16.73 1.89
CA LYS A 164 -5.13 -15.38 1.82
C LYS A 164 -5.86 -15.01 3.11
N GLY A 165 -6.03 -13.70 3.35
CA GLY A 165 -6.87 -13.17 4.43
C GLY A 165 -6.26 -13.25 5.83
N GLN A 166 -4.94 -13.42 5.94
CA GLN A 166 -4.26 -13.33 7.22
C GLN A 166 -3.93 -11.87 7.57
N ALA A 167 -3.75 -11.61 8.88
CA ALA A 167 -3.29 -10.31 9.35
C ALA A 167 -1.82 -10.07 8.98
N ALA A 168 -1.39 -8.80 8.94
CA ALA A 168 0.00 -8.44 8.65
C ALA A 168 0.99 -9.10 9.62
N ASP A 169 0.65 -9.16 10.92
CA ASP A 169 1.48 -9.81 11.94
C ASP A 169 1.71 -11.31 11.65
N TRP A 170 0.70 -12.00 11.08
CA TRP A 170 0.85 -13.38 10.67
C TRP A 170 1.83 -13.53 9.52
N TYR A 171 1.68 -12.71 8.45
CA TYR A 171 2.61 -12.73 7.32
C TYR A 171 4.03 -12.35 7.74
N PHE A 172 4.16 -11.35 8.60
CA PHE A 172 5.46 -10.95 9.16
C PHE A 172 6.14 -12.11 9.87
N SER A 173 5.44 -12.77 10.80
CA SER A 173 5.96 -13.92 11.51
C SER A 173 6.35 -15.06 10.58
N ALA A 174 5.50 -15.38 9.60
CA ALA A 174 5.76 -16.45 8.63
C ALA A 174 6.96 -16.16 7.69
N LEU A 175 7.23 -14.88 7.38
CA LEU A 175 8.43 -14.46 6.65
C LEU A 175 9.68 -14.54 7.53
N MET A 176 9.56 -14.16 8.82
CA MET A 176 10.66 -14.22 9.79
C MET A 176 11.07 -15.64 10.21
N GLU A 177 10.18 -16.63 10.05
CA GLU A 177 10.49 -18.05 10.31
C GLU A 177 11.54 -18.63 9.34
N ASP A 178 11.75 -17.99 8.20
CA ASP A 178 12.75 -18.37 7.21
C ASP A 178 14.02 -17.55 7.40
N ASP A 179 14.99 -18.10 8.13
CA ASP A 179 16.24 -17.42 8.50
C ASP A 179 17.05 -16.91 7.29
N GLU A 180 17.02 -17.63 6.16
CA GLU A 180 17.74 -17.23 4.96
C GLU A 180 17.02 -16.08 4.25
N LEU A 181 15.72 -16.21 4.07
CA LEU A 181 14.89 -15.18 3.46
C LEU A 181 14.86 -13.90 4.32
N SER A 182 14.69 -14.04 5.64
CA SER A 182 14.61 -12.87 6.54
C SER A 182 15.92 -12.09 6.59
N LYS A 183 17.07 -12.74 6.58
CA LYS A 183 18.38 -12.07 6.46
C LYS A 183 18.51 -11.37 5.12
N MET A 184 18.13 -12.05 4.03
CA MET A 184 18.26 -11.52 2.68
C MET A 184 17.36 -10.29 2.45
N LEU A 185 16.18 -10.24 3.07
CA LEU A 185 15.23 -9.13 2.96
C LEU A 185 15.47 -8.03 4.01
N GLY A 186 16.12 -8.36 5.13
CA GLY A 186 16.28 -7.47 6.29
C GLY A 186 17.55 -6.63 6.30
N ASP A 187 18.59 -7.01 5.55
CA ASP A 187 19.96 -6.51 5.73
C ASP A 187 20.30 -5.17 5.05
N GLY A 188 19.35 -4.37 4.54
CA GLY A 188 19.74 -3.06 4.00
C GLY A 188 18.66 -2.18 3.38
N GLU A 189 18.85 -0.88 3.54
CA GLU A 189 18.22 0.13 2.70
C GLU A 189 18.73 -0.05 1.25
N GLY A 190 17.86 -0.47 0.33
CA GLY A 190 18.20 -0.69 -1.08
C GLY A 190 18.18 -2.14 -1.55
N ASP A 191 18.16 -3.14 -0.65
CA ASP A 191 18.16 -4.55 -1.04
C ASP A 191 16.85 -5.03 -1.70
N MET A 192 15.82 -4.20 -1.69
CA MET A 192 14.52 -4.46 -2.33
C MET A 192 14.42 -3.90 -3.75
N GLU A 193 15.45 -3.18 -4.20
CA GLU A 193 15.49 -2.63 -5.56
C GLU A 193 15.42 -3.77 -6.59
N GLY A 194 14.47 -3.65 -7.53
CA GLY A 194 14.26 -4.65 -8.58
C GLY A 194 13.29 -5.79 -8.23
N ILE A 195 12.65 -5.79 -7.05
CA ILE A 195 11.54 -6.71 -6.77
C ILE A 195 10.23 -6.07 -7.22
N PRO A 196 9.47 -6.70 -8.15
CA PRO A 196 8.21 -6.16 -8.63
C PRO A 196 7.17 -6.00 -7.52
N GLY A 197 6.36 -4.93 -7.60
CA GLY A 197 5.21 -4.74 -6.71
C GLY A 197 5.53 -4.31 -5.28
N MET A 198 6.76 -3.89 -5.04
CA MET A 198 7.15 -3.27 -3.78
C MET A 198 6.92 -1.77 -3.86
N ASP A 199 6.08 -1.25 -3.00
CA ASP A 199 5.94 0.18 -2.79
C ASP A 199 7.07 0.68 -1.89
N SER A 200 7.66 1.83 -2.25
CA SER A 200 8.62 2.45 -1.35
C SER A 200 7.85 3.24 -0.29
N HIS A 201 7.73 2.66 0.87
CA HIS A 201 7.17 3.34 2.04
C HIS A 201 8.23 4.20 2.74
N GLU A 202 9.08 4.89 1.96
CA GLU A 202 10.07 5.82 2.49
C GLU A 202 9.38 6.93 3.29
N GLY A 203 9.94 7.25 4.46
CA GLY A 203 9.39 8.27 5.35
C GLY A 203 8.36 7.77 6.36
N TRP A 204 8.05 6.46 6.40
CA TRP A 204 7.26 5.88 7.47
C TRP A 204 8.12 5.70 8.73
N GLY A 205 7.73 6.37 9.82
CA GLY A 205 8.32 6.13 11.14
C GLY A 205 9.37 7.11 11.62
N ASP A 206 9.75 8.12 10.84
CA ASP A 206 10.69 9.18 11.26
C ASP A 206 10.02 10.30 12.09
N MET A 207 8.77 10.07 12.50
CA MET A 207 8.00 11.01 13.31
C MET A 207 8.34 10.87 14.79
N ASP A 208 8.43 11.99 15.49
CA ASP A 208 8.42 11.98 16.94
C ASP A 208 7.03 11.61 17.52
N ASP A 209 6.94 11.38 18.82
CA ASP A 209 5.69 10.93 19.44
C ASP A 209 4.57 11.99 19.36
N GLU A 210 4.92 13.28 19.40
CA GLU A 210 3.94 14.38 19.31
C GLU A 210 3.38 14.47 17.88
N GLU A 211 4.22 14.45 16.88
CA GLU A 211 3.81 14.43 15.48
C GLU A 211 2.95 13.21 15.16
N ARG A 212 3.35 12.03 15.68
CA ARG A 212 2.61 10.78 15.50
C ARG A 212 1.17 10.89 16.05
N GLU A 213 0.98 11.44 17.24
CA GLU A 213 -0.37 11.62 17.82
C GLU A 213 -1.21 12.63 17.03
N ILE A 214 -0.59 13.69 16.51
CA ILE A 214 -1.28 14.65 15.62
C ILE A 214 -1.77 13.95 14.35
N VAL A 215 -0.92 13.19 13.71
CA VAL A 215 -1.26 12.47 12.46
C VAL A 215 -2.35 11.43 12.71
N LYS A 216 -2.25 10.64 13.79
CA LYS A 216 -3.32 9.70 14.19
C LYS A 216 -4.66 10.41 14.37
N GLY A 217 -4.65 11.55 15.03
CA GLY A 217 -5.86 12.38 15.21
C GLY A 217 -6.46 12.82 13.88
N LYS A 218 -5.62 13.25 12.92
CA LYS A 218 -6.05 13.61 11.56
C LYS A 218 -6.64 12.41 10.80
N VAL A 219 -5.93 11.28 10.76
CA VAL A 219 -6.39 10.05 10.10
C VAL A 219 -7.73 9.61 10.68
N ARG A 220 -7.86 9.58 12.02
CA ARG A 220 -9.10 9.21 12.70
C ARG A 220 -10.25 10.13 12.33
N GLU A 221 -10.02 11.44 12.26
CA GLU A 221 -11.05 12.41 11.88
C GLU A 221 -11.48 12.25 10.40
N ILE A 222 -10.55 11.96 9.51
CA ILE A 222 -10.82 11.66 8.10
C ILE A 222 -11.68 10.40 8.00
N LEU A 223 -11.28 9.31 8.67
CA LEU A 223 -12.02 8.05 8.71
C LEU A 223 -13.43 8.25 9.30
N ARG A 224 -13.57 9.01 10.40
CA ARG A 224 -14.85 9.31 11.02
C ARG A 224 -15.82 10.00 10.06
N LYS A 225 -15.34 10.97 9.29
CA LYS A 225 -16.15 11.68 8.29
C LYS A 225 -16.55 10.74 7.15
N ALA A 226 -15.63 9.90 6.67
CA ALA A 226 -15.90 8.95 5.60
C ALA A 226 -16.91 7.88 6.04
N VAL A 227 -16.75 7.30 7.24
CA VAL A 227 -17.70 6.34 7.84
C VAL A 227 -19.09 6.94 7.97
N LYS A 228 -19.20 8.14 8.56
CA LYS A 228 -20.48 8.83 8.73
C LYS A 228 -21.19 9.06 7.39
N ARG A 229 -20.43 9.45 6.35
CA ARG A 229 -20.99 9.66 5.02
C ARG A 229 -21.40 8.32 4.38
N ALA A 230 -20.55 7.30 4.46
CA ALA A 230 -20.86 5.97 3.92
C ALA A 230 -22.12 5.36 4.57
N ASP A 231 -22.29 5.52 5.88
CA ASP A 231 -23.50 5.06 6.59
C ASP A 231 -24.75 5.83 6.15
N SER A 232 -24.64 7.14 5.95
CA SER A 232 -25.81 7.97 5.57
C SER A 232 -26.26 7.79 4.12
N SER A 233 -25.35 7.42 3.21
CA SER A 233 -25.60 7.26 1.77
C SER A 233 -25.59 5.81 1.27
N ASN A 234 -25.36 4.83 2.15
CA ASN A 234 -25.03 3.45 1.79
C ASN A 234 -23.84 3.35 0.83
N GLY A 235 -22.87 4.26 0.98
CA GLY A 235 -21.73 4.46 0.09
C GLY A 235 -20.47 3.69 0.49
N TRP A 236 -20.59 2.45 0.97
CA TRP A 236 -19.47 1.64 1.42
C TRP A 236 -18.64 1.01 0.30
N GLY A 237 -19.15 1.01 -0.94
CA GLY A 237 -18.47 0.36 -2.06
C GLY A 237 -18.20 -1.11 -1.80
N THR A 238 -17.00 -1.58 -2.17
CA THR A 238 -16.58 -3.00 -2.04
C THR A 238 -16.07 -3.38 -0.65
N ILE A 239 -16.07 -2.47 0.35
CA ILE A 239 -15.57 -2.78 1.70
C ILE A 239 -16.36 -3.94 2.32
N PRO A 240 -15.70 -5.02 2.79
CA PRO A 240 -16.37 -6.15 3.43
C PRO A 240 -17.16 -5.76 4.69
N ALA A 241 -18.26 -6.46 4.98
CA ALA A 241 -19.14 -6.13 6.10
C ALA A 241 -18.44 -6.14 7.46
N GLU A 242 -17.53 -7.11 7.67
CA GLU A 242 -16.72 -7.20 8.89
C GLU A 242 -15.83 -5.96 9.05
N MET A 243 -15.20 -5.54 7.97
CA MET A 243 -14.33 -4.36 7.98
C MET A 243 -15.14 -3.07 8.23
N ARG A 244 -16.36 -2.95 7.69
CA ARG A 244 -17.28 -1.84 8.03
C ARG A 244 -17.58 -1.79 9.53
N ALA A 245 -17.80 -2.97 10.16
CA ALA A 245 -18.03 -3.04 11.60
C ALA A 245 -16.80 -2.60 12.41
N ASN A 246 -15.60 -3.00 11.98
CA ASN A 246 -14.35 -2.60 12.61
C ASN A 246 -14.10 -1.09 12.46
N LEU A 247 -14.33 -0.54 11.27
CA LEU A 247 -14.23 0.91 11.02
C LEU A 247 -15.15 1.72 11.93
N ARG A 248 -16.42 1.32 12.07
CA ARG A 248 -17.35 1.99 12.98
C ARG A 248 -16.83 1.98 14.42
N LYS A 249 -16.30 0.84 14.89
CA LYS A 249 -15.71 0.75 16.23
C LYS A 249 -14.49 1.65 16.39
N MET A 250 -13.61 1.74 15.39
CA MET A 250 -12.40 2.56 15.41
C MET A 250 -12.71 4.06 15.54
N VAL A 251 -13.79 4.52 14.93
CA VAL A 251 -14.15 5.96 14.92
C VAL A 251 -15.14 6.34 16.00
N ASP A 252 -15.67 5.37 16.77
CA ASP A 252 -16.59 5.61 17.87
C ASP A 252 -15.80 6.12 19.09
N ASP A 253 -16.07 7.38 19.49
CA ASP A 253 -15.41 8.04 20.63
C ASP A 253 -15.83 7.44 21.99
N SER A 254 -16.88 6.61 22.02
CA SER A 254 -17.34 5.92 23.24
C SER A 254 -16.46 4.74 23.64
N VAL A 255 -15.60 4.27 22.73
CA VAL A 255 -14.73 3.12 22.97
C VAL A 255 -13.37 3.58 23.51
N ASP A 256 -13.05 3.21 24.76
CA ASP A 256 -11.74 3.41 25.34
C ASP A 256 -10.71 2.46 24.68
N TRP A 257 -9.97 2.98 23.70
CA TRP A 257 -8.98 2.26 22.90
C TRP A 257 -7.86 1.65 23.72
N LYS A 258 -7.52 2.23 24.87
CA LYS A 258 -6.54 1.64 25.80
C LYS A 258 -6.99 0.28 26.30
N ARG A 259 -8.28 0.06 26.35
CA ARG A 259 -8.90 -1.19 26.82
C ARG A 259 -9.02 -2.24 25.71
N VAL A 260 -9.14 -1.83 24.45
CA VAL A 260 -9.27 -2.75 23.28
C VAL A 260 -7.92 -3.32 22.87
N LEU A 261 -6.82 -2.58 23.08
CA LEU A 261 -5.46 -3.02 22.75
C LEU A 261 -4.79 -3.84 23.86
N GLN A 262 -5.46 -4.07 25.01
CA GLN A 262 -4.95 -4.87 26.13
C GLN A 262 -5.53 -6.29 26.17
N ASN A 263 -6.39 -6.65 25.25
CA ASN A 263 -6.96 -7.99 25.06
C ASN A 263 -6.53 -8.57 23.70
#